data_5675fcd304012fd941c627be6e0faab6
#
_entry.id   5675fcd304012fd941c627be6e0faab6
#
_cell.length_a   1.000
_cell.length_b   1.000
_cell.length_c   1.000
_cell.angle_alpha   90.00
_cell.angle_beta   90.00
_cell.angle_gamma   90.00
#
_symmetry.space_group_name_H-M   'P 1'
#
loop_
_entity.id
_entity.type
_entity.pdbx_description
1 polymer ?
#
loop_
_entity_poly.entity_id
_entity_poly.type
_entity_poly.pdbx_seq_one_letter_code
_entity_poly.pdbx_strand_id
1 'polypeptide(L)'
;MTTECKEQKMLFQAHGSRAVEAEFDGGMITSDGGVLLLRELELKQSIISEFARCFTDGRDQQAIEFTVEELLKQRIFGLALGYEDLNDHEKLRVDPLLATSCGRLDPTGEDRRCAGDKGKPLAGKSTLNRLELHSGDQERDGLYKKIAVNQAAVD
;
A
#
# COMPACT_ATOMS: atom_id res chain seq x y z
N MET A 1 -30.36 -32.35 5.52
CA MET A 1 -28.94 -32.26 5.07
C MET A 1 -28.32 -31.05 5.74
N THR A 2 -27.65 -31.28 6.84
CA THR A 2 -26.87 -30.22 7.51
C THR A 2 -25.54 -30.07 6.75
N THR A 3 -25.41 -29.01 6.00
CA THR A 3 -24.14 -28.64 5.40
C THR A 3 -23.25 -28.14 6.54
N GLU A 4 -22.40 -29.01 7.07
CA GLU A 4 -21.32 -28.57 7.93
C GLU A 4 -20.35 -27.72 7.08
N CYS A 5 -20.44 -26.40 7.25
CA CYS A 5 -19.38 -25.51 6.78
C CYS A 5 -18.12 -25.87 7.58
N LYS A 6 -17.21 -26.62 6.97
CA LYS A 6 -15.87 -26.79 7.55
C LYS A 6 -15.22 -25.42 7.54
N GLU A 7 -14.84 -24.95 8.71
CA GLU A 7 -14.01 -23.76 8.85
C GLU A 7 -12.77 -23.91 7.97
N GLN A 8 -12.74 -23.19 6.87
CA GLN A 8 -11.64 -23.25 5.91
C GLN A 8 -10.75 -22.04 6.15
N LYS A 9 -9.72 -22.26 6.94
CA LYS A 9 -8.71 -21.27 7.24
C LYS A 9 -7.70 -21.21 6.10
N MET A 10 -7.49 -20.02 5.54
CA MET A 10 -6.45 -19.75 4.54
C MET A 10 -5.27 -19.09 5.23
N LEU A 11 -4.11 -19.69 5.05
CA LEU A 11 -2.84 -19.19 5.58
C LEU A 11 -2.06 -18.49 4.47
N PHE A 12 -1.60 -17.29 4.76
CA PHE A 12 -0.76 -16.49 3.87
C PHE A 12 0.64 -16.33 4.47
N GLN A 13 1.59 -15.86 3.68
CA GLN A 13 2.94 -15.61 4.17
C GLN A 13 2.91 -14.58 5.30
N ALA A 14 3.58 -14.90 6.40
CA ALA A 14 3.66 -14.06 7.58
C ALA A 14 4.19 -12.64 7.26
N HIS A 15 3.76 -11.66 8.00
CA HIS A 15 4.26 -10.30 7.93
C HIS A 15 5.09 -9.98 9.18
N GLY A 16 6.41 -9.99 9.03
CA GLY A 16 7.31 -9.97 10.17
C GLY A 16 7.07 -11.19 11.08
N SER A 17 6.81 -10.96 12.37
CA SER A 17 6.47 -12.01 13.34
C SER A 17 4.97 -12.33 13.42
N ARG A 18 4.12 -11.71 12.59
CA ARG A 18 2.66 -11.85 12.64
C ARG A 18 2.18 -12.84 11.60
N ALA A 19 1.33 -13.79 12.01
CA ALA A 19 0.60 -14.65 11.07
C ALA A 19 -0.43 -13.82 10.28
N VAL A 20 -0.61 -14.13 9.00
CA VAL A 20 -1.64 -13.56 8.14
C VAL A 20 -2.58 -14.70 7.76
N GLU A 21 -3.82 -14.61 8.22
CA GLU A 21 -4.84 -15.65 8.09
C GLU A 21 -6.15 -15.03 7.61
N ALA A 22 -6.91 -15.77 6.81
CA ALA A 22 -8.28 -15.42 6.45
C ALA A 22 -9.20 -16.61 6.67
N GLU A 23 -10.37 -16.33 7.22
CA GLU A 23 -11.40 -17.31 7.56
C GLU A 23 -12.77 -16.82 7.10
N PHE A 24 -13.72 -17.72 6.96
CA PHE A 24 -15.12 -17.41 6.66
C PHE A 24 -16.00 -17.73 7.89
N ASP A 25 -15.62 -17.19 9.03
CA ASP A 25 -16.27 -17.44 10.33
C ASP A 25 -17.23 -16.32 10.78
N GLY A 26 -17.34 -15.26 9.97
CA GLY A 26 -18.17 -14.09 10.27
C GLY A 26 -17.54 -13.11 11.26
N GLY A 27 -16.22 -13.23 11.53
CA GLY A 27 -15.46 -12.28 12.31
C GLY A 27 -15.28 -10.91 11.62
N MET A 28 -14.06 -10.39 11.54
CA MET A 28 -13.80 -9.14 10.82
C MET A 28 -13.92 -9.36 9.30
N ILE A 29 -14.93 -8.74 8.69
CA ILE A 29 -15.25 -8.91 7.27
C ILE A 29 -14.59 -7.78 6.47
N THR A 30 -13.92 -8.13 5.38
CA THR A 30 -13.46 -7.18 4.37
C THR A 30 -14.00 -7.53 2.99
N SER A 31 -14.40 -6.52 2.20
CA SER A 31 -14.74 -6.70 0.78
C SER A 31 -13.48 -6.91 -0.08
N ASP A 32 -12.31 -6.55 0.43
CA ASP A 32 -11.06 -6.45 -0.30
C ASP A 32 -10.08 -7.61 0.01
N GLY A 33 -10.60 -8.72 0.55
CA GLY A 33 -9.80 -9.92 0.91
C GLY A 33 -8.93 -10.45 -0.23
N GLY A 34 -9.30 -10.20 -1.49
CA GLY A 34 -8.51 -10.53 -2.68
C GLY A 34 -7.12 -9.89 -2.72
N VAL A 35 -6.88 -8.80 -1.98
CA VAL A 35 -5.56 -8.16 -1.91
C VAL A 35 -4.50 -9.08 -1.32
N LEU A 36 -4.87 -10.05 -0.49
CA LEU A 36 -3.94 -11.04 0.05
C LEU A 36 -3.33 -11.92 -1.05
N LEU A 37 -4.09 -12.24 -2.09
CA LEU A 37 -3.57 -12.98 -3.26
C LEU A 37 -2.60 -12.12 -4.06
N LEU A 38 -2.89 -10.83 -4.24
CA LEU A 38 -1.99 -9.89 -4.90
C LEU A 38 -0.68 -9.73 -4.10
N ARG A 39 -0.80 -9.65 -2.77
CA ARG A 39 0.36 -9.63 -1.88
C ARG A 39 1.23 -10.88 -2.02
N GLU A 40 0.63 -12.08 -2.04
CA GLU A 40 1.37 -13.33 -2.24
C GLU A 40 2.06 -13.39 -3.61
N LEU A 41 1.40 -12.87 -4.65
CA LEU A 41 2.01 -12.75 -5.97
C LEU A 41 3.22 -11.81 -5.94
N GLU A 42 3.09 -10.64 -5.32
CA GLU A 42 4.17 -9.66 -5.19
C GLU A 42 5.36 -10.23 -4.40
N LEU A 43 5.09 -10.94 -3.29
CA LEU A 43 6.14 -11.58 -2.50
C LEU A 43 6.93 -12.65 -3.28
N LYS A 44 6.30 -13.29 -4.27
CA LYS A 44 6.93 -14.30 -5.12
C LYS A 44 7.63 -13.72 -6.34
N GLN A 45 7.07 -12.68 -6.94
CA GLN A 45 7.50 -12.16 -8.23
C GLN A 45 8.25 -10.83 -8.13
N SER A 46 8.07 -10.09 -7.01
CA SER A 46 8.72 -8.79 -6.76
C SER A 46 8.46 -7.73 -7.85
N ILE A 47 7.31 -7.79 -8.54
CA ILE A 47 7.00 -6.93 -9.69
C ILE A 47 6.98 -5.46 -9.29
N ILE A 48 6.28 -5.13 -8.19
CA ILE A 48 6.15 -3.74 -7.73
C ILE A 48 7.47 -3.28 -7.11
N SER A 49 8.17 -4.17 -6.40
CA SER A 49 9.48 -3.88 -5.81
C SER A 49 10.53 -3.60 -6.88
N GLU A 50 10.55 -4.35 -7.98
CA GLU A 50 11.41 -4.07 -9.14
C GLU A 50 11.01 -2.76 -9.83
N PHE A 51 9.71 -2.52 -10.02
CA PHE A 51 9.21 -1.27 -10.58
C PHE A 51 9.60 -0.06 -9.71
N ALA A 52 9.57 -0.20 -8.38
CA ALA A 52 10.00 0.86 -7.46
C ALA A 52 11.46 1.30 -7.66
N ARG A 53 12.32 0.40 -8.13
CA ARG A 53 13.74 0.71 -8.44
C ARG A 53 13.91 1.64 -9.64
N CYS A 54 12.89 1.74 -10.50
CA CYS A 54 12.87 2.71 -11.59
C CYS A 54 12.67 4.15 -11.12
N PHE A 55 12.45 4.37 -9.81
CA PHE A 55 12.25 5.70 -9.24
C PHE A 55 13.46 6.15 -8.44
N THR A 56 13.80 7.43 -8.59
CA THR A 56 14.76 8.10 -7.72
C THR A 56 13.98 8.90 -6.67
N ASP A 57 14.22 8.61 -5.39
CA ASP A 57 13.61 9.31 -4.26
C ASP A 57 14.57 10.31 -3.66
N GLY A 58 14.37 11.59 -3.99
CA GLY A 58 15.15 12.70 -3.45
C GLY A 58 14.59 13.30 -2.15
N ARG A 59 13.59 12.64 -1.54
CA ARG A 59 13.06 13.08 -0.24
C ARG A 59 14.09 12.80 0.87
N ASP A 60 14.00 13.56 1.96
CA ASP A 60 14.79 13.27 3.16
C ASP A 60 14.37 11.92 3.76
N GLN A 61 15.23 10.93 3.63
CA GLN A 61 14.96 9.55 4.06
C GLN A 61 14.71 9.43 5.57
N GLN A 62 15.19 10.41 6.37
CA GLN A 62 14.90 10.42 7.81
C GLN A 62 13.53 11.03 8.13
N ALA A 63 12.96 11.80 7.21
CA ALA A 63 11.69 12.49 7.38
C ALA A 63 10.51 11.77 6.72
N ILE A 64 10.75 10.84 5.78
CA ILE A 64 9.66 10.11 5.11
C ILE A 64 8.98 9.12 6.06
N GLU A 65 7.70 8.93 5.87
CA GLU A 65 6.89 7.90 6.55
C GLU A 65 6.52 6.74 5.64
N PHE A 66 6.60 6.96 4.32
CA PHE A 66 6.28 5.97 3.29
C PHE A 66 7.38 5.94 2.25
N THR A 67 7.91 4.77 1.98
CA THR A 67 8.83 4.52 0.88
C THR A 67 8.09 4.62 -0.46
N VAL A 68 8.83 4.76 -1.56
CA VAL A 68 8.23 4.73 -2.91
C VAL A 68 7.54 3.38 -3.15
N GLU A 69 8.15 2.30 -2.70
CA GLU A 69 7.58 0.95 -2.84
C GLU A 69 6.23 0.81 -2.12
N GLU A 70 6.12 1.28 -0.87
CA GLU A 70 4.85 1.27 -0.14
C GLU A 70 3.77 2.10 -0.84
N LEU A 71 4.13 3.28 -1.36
CA LEU A 71 3.20 4.12 -2.12
C LEU A 71 2.73 3.45 -3.41
N LEU A 72 3.64 2.81 -4.15
CA LEU A 72 3.31 2.06 -5.37
C LEU A 72 2.44 0.86 -5.05
N LYS A 73 2.75 0.08 -4.01
CA LYS A 73 1.91 -1.05 -3.56
C LYS A 73 0.51 -0.56 -3.22
N GLN A 74 0.39 0.50 -2.43
CA GLN A 74 -0.92 1.06 -2.06
C GLN A 74 -1.72 1.47 -3.30
N ARG A 75 -1.09 2.11 -4.28
CA ARG A 75 -1.78 2.57 -5.48
C ARG A 75 -2.15 1.43 -6.41
N ILE A 76 -1.22 0.52 -6.69
CA ILE A 76 -1.43 -0.61 -7.61
C ILE A 76 -2.47 -1.58 -7.03
N PHE A 77 -2.39 -1.89 -5.75
CA PHE A 77 -3.39 -2.74 -5.11
C PHE A 77 -4.76 -2.06 -5.07
N GLY A 78 -4.81 -0.74 -4.78
CA GLY A 78 -6.06 0.02 -4.86
C GLY A 78 -6.70 -0.07 -6.26
N LEU A 79 -5.92 0.15 -7.31
CA LEU A 79 -6.39 0.01 -8.70
C LEU A 79 -6.91 -1.40 -9.00
N ALA A 80 -6.17 -2.43 -8.59
CA ALA A 80 -6.55 -3.83 -8.80
C ALA A 80 -7.84 -4.22 -8.05
N LEU A 81 -8.14 -3.54 -6.94
CA LEU A 81 -9.38 -3.69 -6.17
C LEU A 81 -10.53 -2.83 -6.73
N GLY A 82 -10.28 -2.01 -7.75
CA GLY A 82 -11.29 -1.17 -8.39
C GLY A 82 -11.37 0.27 -7.87
N TYR A 83 -10.44 0.71 -7.05
CA TYR A 83 -10.35 2.07 -6.53
C TYR A 83 -9.50 2.96 -7.46
N GLU A 84 -10.12 3.44 -8.52
CA GLU A 84 -9.42 4.24 -9.54
C GLU A 84 -9.13 5.67 -9.08
N ASP A 85 -10.02 6.27 -8.30
CA ASP A 85 -9.90 7.65 -7.83
C ASP A 85 -8.96 7.75 -6.61
N LEU A 86 -8.03 8.70 -6.68
CA LEU A 86 -7.17 9.03 -5.55
C LEU A 86 -7.95 9.46 -4.29
N ASN A 87 -9.17 10.00 -4.46
CA ASN A 87 -10.03 10.36 -3.33
C ASN A 87 -10.45 9.15 -2.50
N ASP A 88 -10.54 7.97 -3.09
CA ASP A 88 -10.86 6.73 -2.37
C ASP A 88 -9.81 6.39 -1.31
N HIS A 89 -8.57 6.80 -1.54
CA HIS A 89 -7.49 6.60 -0.59
C HIS A 89 -7.66 7.37 0.74
N GLU A 90 -8.53 8.38 0.81
CA GLU A 90 -8.89 8.98 2.10
C GLU A 90 -9.70 8.03 2.99
N LYS A 91 -10.43 7.07 2.39
CA LYS A 91 -11.13 5.99 3.10
C LYS A 91 -10.22 4.78 3.29
N LEU A 92 -9.52 4.38 2.23
CA LEU A 92 -8.63 3.22 2.25
C LEU A 92 -7.44 3.36 3.21
N ARG A 93 -7.02 4.60 3.51
CA ARG A 93 -5.87 4.86 4.40
C ARG A 93 -6.01 4.33 5.84
N VAL A 94 -7.22 3.92 6.24
CA VAL A 94 -7.50 3.32 7.54
C VAL A 94 -7.68 1.81 7.49
N ASP A 95 -7.55 1.20 6.30
CA ASP A 95 -7.73 -0.24 6.12
C ASP A 95 -6.48 -1.01 6.57
N PRO A 96 -6.57 -1.82 7.63
CA PRO A 96 -5.43 -2.57 8.15
C PRO A 96 -5.00 -3.73 7.23
N LEU A 97 -5.93 -4.29 6.44
CA LEU A 97 -5.62 -5.37 5.51
C LEU A 97 -4.77 -4.84 4.34
N LEU A 98 -5.20 -3.72 3.75
CA LEU A 98 -4.43 -3.06 2.70
C LEU A 98 -3.07 -2.59 3.23
N ALA A 99 -3.02 -2.07 4.46
CA ALA A 99 -1.77 -1.66 5.10
C ALA A 99 -0.80 -2.84 5.26
N THR A 100 -1.27 -3.98 5.75
CA THR A 100 -0.49 -5.23 5.84
C THR A 100 -0.01 -5.67 4.46
N SER A 101 -0.86 -5.57 3.45
CA SER A 101 -0.52 -5.96 2.08
C SER A 101 0.53 -5.05 1.45
N CYS A 102 0.52 -3.76 1.80
CA CYS A 102 1.54 -2.79 1.39
C CYS A 102 2.87 -2.91 2.15
N GLY A 103 2.95 -3.76 3.17
CA GLY A 103 4.17 -3.98 3.94
C GLY A 103 4.29 -3.15 5.22
N ARG A 104 3.22 -2.47 5.67
CA ARG A 104 3.24 -1.71 6.92
C ARG A 104 3.40 -2.64 8.12
N LEU A 105 4.44 -2.40 8.94
CA LEU A 105 4.69 -3.19 10.16
C LEU A 105 3.62 -2.94 11.22
N ASP A 106 3.10 -1.72 11.30
CA ASP A 106 1.95 -1.40 12.13
C ASP A 106 0.72 -1.11 11.25
N PRO A 107 -0.18 -2.08 11.06
CA PRO A 107 -1.38 -1.90 10.25
C PRO A 107 -2.46 -1.07 10.96
N THR A 108 -2.26 -0.70 12.23
CA THR A 108 -3.18 0.18 12.96
C THR A 108 -2.83 1.65 12.80
N GLY A 109 -1.58 1.96 12.40
CA GLY A 109 -1.09 3.32 12.22
C GLY A 109 -0.81 4.09 13.51
N GLU A 110 -0.64 3.39 14.62
CA GLU A 110 -0.25 4.02 15.89
C GLU A 110 1.21 4.50 15.87
N ASP A 111 2.04 3.91 14.99
CA ASP A 111 3.43 4.27 14.76
C ASP A 111 3.61 5.58 13.98
N ARG A 112 2.51 6.21 13.50
CA ARG A 112 2.57 7.45 12.73
C ARG A 112 3.16 8.60 13.56
N ARG A 113 4.09 9.33 12.95
CA ARG A 113 4.80 10.46 13.59
C ARG A 113 3.86 11.62 13.91
N CYS A 114 2.96 11.96 12.99
CA CYS A 114 1.99 13.03 13.18
C CYS A 114 0.80 12.53 13.98
N ALA A 115 0.49 13.20 15.10
CA ALA A 115 -0.64 12.83 15.95
C ALA A 115 -1.99 12.85 15.20
N GLY A 116 -2.18 13.75 14.25
CA GLY A 116 -3.40 13.84 13.42
C GLY A 116 -3.55 12.70 12.40
N ASP A 117 -2.47 11.93 12.18
CA ASP A 117 -2.46 10.79 11.26
C ASP A 117 -2.47 9.43 11.98
N LYS A 118 -2.45 9.41 13.31
CA LYS A 118 -2.61 8.18 14.06
C LYS A 118 -3.93 7.50 13.73
N GLY A 119 -3.91 6.17 13.69
CA GLY A 119 -5.04 5.37 13.20
C GLY A 119 -5.18 5.33 11.67
N LYS A 120 -4.22 5.88 10.93
CA LYS A 120 -4.23 5.91 9.45
C LYS A 120 -2.93 5.32 8.92
N PRO A 121 -2.80 3.99 8.86
CA PRO A 121 -1.53 3.33 8.54
C PRO A 121 -1.03 3.61 7.12
N LEU A 122 -1.88 4.03 6.19
CA LEU A 122 -1.55 4.27 4.80
C LEU A 122 -1.49 5.76 4.43
N ALA A 123 -0.90 6.05 3.29
CA ALA A 123 -0.78 7.39 2.76
C ALA A 123 -2.15 7.95 2.34
N GLY A 124 -2.37 9.23 2.59
CA GLY A 124 -3.53 9.95 2.06
C GLY A 124 -3.34 10.36 0.60
N LYS A 125 -4.46 10.79 -0.03
CA LYS A 125 -4.49 11.21 -1.44
C LYS A 125 -3.42 12.23 -1.83
N SER A 126 -3.12 13.20 -0.96
CA SER A 126 -2.12 14.23 -1.25
C SER A 126 -0.72 13.66 -1.41
N THR A 127 -0.39 12.60 -0.68
CA THR A 127 0.91 11.92 -0.78
C THR A 127 0.98 11.09 -2.05
N LEU A 128 -0.08 10.36 -2.39
CA LEU A 128 -0.18 9.59 -3.64
C LEU A 128 -0.23 10.51 -4.87
N ASN A 129 -0.90 11.65 -4.76
CA ASN A 129 -0.93 12.65 -5.84
C ASN A 129 0.47 13.14 -6.23
N ARG A 130 1.37 13.28 -5.25
CA ARG A 130 2.77 13.66 -5.50
C ARG A 130 3.57 12.55 -6.19
N LEU A 131 3.15 11.30 -6.07
CA LEU A 131 3.73 10.18 -6.81
C LEU A 131 3.29 10.19 -8.28
N GLU A 132 2.01 10.48 -8.54
CA GLU A 132 1.41 10.34 -9.87
C GLU A 132 1.49 11.60 -10.73
N LEU A 133 1.28 12.77 -10.13
CA LEU A 133 1.15 13.99 -10.90
C LEU A 133 2.49 14.70 -11.10
N HIS A 134 2.79 14.88 -12.36
CA HIS A 134 3.84 15.71 -12.88
C HIS A 134 3.23 17.06 -13.27
N SER A 135 3.59 18.16 -12.59
CA SER A 135 3.28 19.47 -13.13
C SER A 135 4.31 19.80 -14.22
N GLY A 136 3.86 20.23 -15.40
CA GLY A 136 4.76 20.68 -16.46
C GLY A 136 5.47 22.01 -16.16
N ASP A 137 5.37 22.51 -14.93
CA ASP A 137 5.89 23.78 -14.48
C ASP A 137 7.18 23.54 -13.65
N GLN A 138 8.33 23.80 -14.25
CA GLN A 138 9.65 23.52 -13.66
C GLN A 138 9.89 24.22 -12.31
N GLU A 139 9.31 25.39 -12.07
CA GLU A 139 9.44 26.08 -10.77
C GLU A 139 8.65 25.40 -9.66
N ARG A 140 7.46 24.90 -9.97
CA ARG A 140 6.67 24.09 -9.03
C ARG A 140 7.26 22.70 -8.83
N ASP A 141 7.83 22.12 -9.86
CA ASP A 141 8.48 20.80 -9.82
C ASP A 141 9.63 20.74 -8.81
N GLY A 142 10.41 21.81 -8.65
CA GLY A 142 11.50 21.88 -7.66
C GLY A 142 11.03 21.70 -6.22
N LEU A 143 9.79 22.09 -5.90
CA LEU A 143 9.19 21.94 -4.56
C LEU A 143 8.51 20.58 -4.34
N TYR A 144 7.96 19.95 -5.40
CA TYR A 144 7.11 18.76 -5.31
C TYR A 144 7.73 17.51 -5.88
N LYS A 145 8.71 17.61 -6.79
CA LYS A 145 9.35 16.49 -7.46
C LYS A 145 10.58 15.99 -6.71
N LYS A 146 10.32 15.37 -5.60
CA LYS A 146 11.39 14.62 -4.93
C LYS A 146 11.37 13.14 -5.32
N ILE A 147 10.32 12.68 -5.98
CA ILE A 147 10.23 11.33 -6.56
C ILE A 147 10.19 11.49 -8.08
N ALA A 148 11.16 10.93 -8.79
CA ALA A 148 11.25 11.01 -10.23
C ALA A 148 11.51 9.64 -10.85
N VAL A 149 10.96 9.39 -12.04
CA VAL A 149 11.27 8.17 -12.81
C VAL A 149 12.70 8.28 -13.34
N ASN A 150 13.48 7.25 -13.10
CA ASN A 150 14.82 7.12 -13.70
C ASN A 150 14.67 6.55 -15.12
N GLN A 151 14.73 7.42 -16.13
CA GLN A 151 14.55 7.03 -17.52
C GLN A 151 15.49 5.91 -17.96
N ALA A 152 16.73 5.94 -17.47
CA ALA A 152 17.73 4.91 -17.81
C ALA A 152 17.44 3.51 -17.21
N ALA A 153 16.48 3.41 -16.30
CA ALA A 153 16.08 2.12 -15.72
C ALA A 153 14.81 1.55 -16.37
N VAL A 154 14.20 2.31 -17.29
CA VAL A 154 12.95 1.92 -17.98
C VAL A 154 13.26 1.44 -19.41
N ASP A 155 14.40 1.86 -19.98
CA ASP A 155 14.92 1.40 -21.28
C ASP A 155 15.66 0.06 -21.15
#